data_461de495f2fc4a20e22629761fbc9198
#
_entry.id   461de495f2fc4a20e22629761fbc9198
#
_cell.length_a   1.000
_cell.length_b   1.000
_cell.length_c   1.000
_cell.angle_alpha   90.00
_cell.angle_beta   90.00
_cell.angle_gamma   90.00
#
_symmetry.space_group_name_H-M   'P 1'
#
loop_
_entity.id
_entity.type
_entity.pdbx_description
1 polymer ?
#
loop_
_entity_poly.entity_id
_entity_poly.type
_entity_poly.pdbx_seq_one_letter_code
_entity_poly.pdbx_strand_id
1 'polypeptide(L)'
;MRIVDFKDTSGAVREKVWRLYEESFPAHERRSLTAQEQAFADCRARSKVMLDDEGEVMALVFYWLYAGMVYVEFLAVNPAMRGRNIGSGVVERLLELYPGKLVILEIEPPQEEMAVRRLHFYERLGFVRNPYNSRCSVYPAEHHLQN
;
A
#
# COMPACT_ATOMS: atom_id res chain seq x y z
N MET A 1 -2.30 1.21 -17.02
CA MET A 1 -2.86 1.28 -15.66
C MET A 1 -3.33 2.70 -15.38
N ARG A 2 -4.57 2.85 -14.99
CA ARG A 2 -5.16 4.14 -14.65
C ARG A 2 -5.32 4.24 -13.13
N ILE A 3 -4.92 5.36 -12.54
CA ILE A 3 -5.01 5.60 -11.11
C ILE A 3 -6.15 6.58 -10.83
N VAL A 4 -7.07 6.19 -9.95
CA VAL A 4 -8.21 7.03 -9.56
C VAL A 4 -8.28 7.09 -8.04
N ASP A 5 -8.93 8.11 -7.50
CA ASP A 5 -9.19 8.19 -6.07
C ASP A 5 -10.38 7.30 -5.72
N PHE A 6 -10.34 6.66 -4.57
CA PHE A 6 -11.44 5.82 -4.12
C PHE A 6 -12.76 6.59 -4.10
N LYS A 7 -12.74 7.86 -3.67
CA LYS A 7 -13.95 8.69 -3.61
C LYS A 7 -14.63 8.87 -4.96
N ASP A 8 -13.88 8.73 -6.04
CA ASP A 8 -14.39 8.88 -7.41
C ASP A 8 -14.88 7.54 -7.99
N THR A 9 -14.78 6.46 -7.24
CA THR A 9 -15.32 5.16 -7.65
C THR A 9 -16.78 5.04 -7.21
N SER A 10 -17.52 4.16 -7.85
CA SER A 10 -18.91 3.90 -7.51
C SER A 10 -19.33 2.50 -7.97
N GLY A 11 -20.48 2.05 -7.47
CA GLY A 11 -21.09 0.81 -7.92
C GLY A 11 -20.19 -0.40 -7.78
N ALA A 12 -20.10 -1.18 -8.85
CA ALA A 12 -19.36 -2.43 -8.87
C ALA A 12 -17.87 -2.27 -8.60
N VAL A 13 -17.28 -1.17 -9.07
CA VAL A 13 -15.85 -0.90 -8.83
C VAL A 13 -15.60 -0.72 -7.33
N ARG A 14 -16.41 0.09 -6.67
CA ARG A 14 -16.28 0.33 -5.23
C ARG A 14 -16.44 -0.96 -4.44
N GLU A 15 -17.40 -1.79 -4.79
CA GLU A 15 -17.61 -3.08 -4.14
C GLU A 15 -16.40 -4.00 -4.31
N LYS A 16 -15.79 -4.02 -5.48
CA LYS A 16 -14.58 -4.81 -5.75
C LYS A 16 -13.39 -4.32 -4.93
N VAL A 17 -13.25 -3.01 -4.74
CA VAL A 17 -12.20 -2.45 -3.90
C VAL A 17 -12.38 -2.88 -2.45
N TRP A 18 -13.60 -2.78 -1.93
CA TRP A 18 -13.89 -3.23 -0.56
C TRP A 18 -13.64 -4.72 -0.38
N ARG A 19 -14.01 -5.53 -1.36
CA ARG A 19 -13.76 -6.97 -1.32
C ARG A 19 -12.26 -7.26 -1.29
N LEU A 20 -11.48 -6.59 -2.14
CA LEU A 20 -10.04 -6.75 -2.16
C LEU A 20 -9.43 -6.37 -0.80
N TYR A 21 -9.89 -5.26 -0.21
CA TYR A 21 -9.46 -4.83 1.10
C TYR A 21 -9.75 -5.88 2.17
N GLU A 22 -10.97 -6.38 2.22
CA GLU A 22 -11.37 -7.36 3.24
C GLU A 22 -10.68 -8.70 3.06
N GLU A 23 -10.45 -9.13 1.83
CA GLU A 23 -9.78 -10.41 1.55
C GLU A 23 -8.27 -10.36 1.76
N SER A 24 -7.67 -9.18 1.60
CA SER A 24 -6.21 -9.03 1.65
C SER A 24 -5.66 -8.84 3.05
N PHE A 25 -6.47 -8.39 3.99
CA PHE A 25 -6.00 -8.05 5.34
C PHE A 25 -6.84 -8.77 6.40
N PRO A 26 -6.19 -9.38 7.41
CA PRO A 26 -6.92 -10.03 8.50
C PRO A 26 -7.81 -9.04 9.26
N ALA A 27 -8.87 -9.56 9.88
CA ALA A 27 -9.84 -8.72 10.60
C ALA A 27 -9.19 -7.86 11.68
N HIS A 28 -8.13 -8.36 12.33
CA HIS A 28 -7.45 -7.61 13.39
C HIS A 28 -6.54 -6.49 12.87
N GLU A 29 -6.22 -6.50 11.57
CA GLU A 29 -5.37 -5.47 10.97
C GLU A 29 -6.15 -4.38 10.24
N ARG A 30 -7.39 -4.67 9.85
CA ARG A 30 -8.18 -3.73 9.07
C ARG A 30 -9.25 -3.04 9.91
N ARG A 31 -9.65 -1.86 9.45
CA ARG A 31 -10.79 -1.16 10.02
C ARG A 31 -12.08 -1.73 9.42
N SER A 32 -13.21 -1.56 10.13
CA SER A 32 -14.51 -1.76 9.50
C SER A 32 -14.65 -0.80 8.31
N LEU A 33 -15.57 -1.10 7.39
CA LEU A 33 -15.76 -0.24 6.22
C LEU A 33 -16.18 1.18 6.65
N THR A 34 -17.05 1.29 7.66
CA THR A 34 -17.45 2.60 8.17
C THR A 34 -16.28 3.37 8.76
N ALA A 35 -15.45 2.71 9.57
CA ALA A 35 -14.27 3.35 10.16
C ALA A 35 -13.24 3.74 9.09
N GLN A 36 -13.10 2.93 8.04
CA GLN A 36 -12.18 3.24 6.94
C GLN A 36 -12.65 4.46 6.16
N GLU A 37 -13.96 4.59 5.93
CA GLU A 37 -14.52 5.78 5.27
C GLU A 37 -14.31 7.03 6.12
N GLN A 38 -14.44 6.93 7.45
CA GLN A 38 -14.12 8.02 8.35
C GLN A 38 -12.64 8.40 8.28
N ALA A 39 -11.75 7.42 8.17
CA ALA A 39 -10.32 7.67 8.01
C ALA A 39 -10.04 8.41 6.70
N PHE A 40 -10.74 8.07 5.62
CA PHE A 40 -10.57 8.74 4.33
C PHE A 40 -10.98 10.23 4.38
N ALA A 41 -11.79 10.63 5.33
CA ALA A 41 -12.19 12.02 5.51
C ALA A 41 -11.07 12.89 6.11
N ASP A 42 -10.03 12.30 6.69
CA ASP A 42 -8.88 13.04 7.19
C ASP A 42 -8.12 13.65 6.01
N CYS A 43 -7.72 14.92 6.14
CA CYS A 43 -7.04 15.65 5.06
C CYS A 43 -5.68 15.06 4.70
N ARG A 44 -5.09 14.25 5.57
CA ARG A 44 -3.81 13.58 5.31
C ARG A 44 -3.97 12.24 4.63
N ALA A 45 -5.18 11.69 4.61
CA ALA A 45 -5.42 10.38 4.02
C ALA A 45 -5.49 10.45 2.50
N ARG A 46 -4.96 9.42 1.85
CA ARG A 46 -5.07 9.24 0.40
C ARG A 46 -5.47 7.79 0.13
N SER A 47 -6.39 7.62 -0.80
CA SER A 47 -6.87 6.30 -1.18
C SER A 47 -6.88 6.20 -2.69
N LYS A 48 -5.95 5.42 -3.24
CA LYS A 48 -5.81 5.27 -4.68
C LYS A 48 -6.20 3.86 -5.10
N VAL A 49 -6.86 3.79 -6.24
CA VAL A 49 -7.29 2.53 -6.86
C VAL A 49 -6.69 2.48 -8.25
N MET A 50 -6.08 1.35 -8.58
CA MET A 50 -5.48 1.12 -9.89
C MET A 50 -6.43 0.27 -10.72
N LEU A 51 -6.80 0.78 -11.89
CA LEU A 51 -7.70 0.11 -12.82
C LEU A 51 -6.97 -0.24 -14.11
N ASP A 52 -7.33 -1.37 -14.71
CA ASP A 52 -6.82 -1.72 -16.03
C ASP A 52 -7.65 -1.01 -17.14
N ASP A 53 -7.32 -1.28 -18.39
CA ASP A 53 -7.98 -0.65 -19.53
C ASP A 53 -9.46 -1.02 -19.64
N GLU A 54 -9.85 -2.11 -19.01
CA GLU A 54 -11.24 -2.59 -19.00
C GLU A 54 -12.02 -2.14 -17.77
N GLY A 55 -11.38 -1.34 -16.91
CA GLY A 55 -11.98 -0.85 -15.67
C GLY A 55 -11.99 -1.84 -14.52
N GLU A 56 -11.24 -2.95 -14.65
CA GLU A 56 -11.10 -3.91 -13.55
C GLU A 56 -10.13 -3.42 -12.50
N VAL A 57 -10.40 -3.74 -11.22
CA VAL A 57 -9.55 -3.34 -10.11
C VAL A 57 -8.29 -4.20 -10.10
N MET A 58 -7.14 -3.55 -10.29
CA MET A 58 -5.84 -4.20 -10.25
C MET A 58 -5.23 -4.20 -8.86
N ALA A 59 -5.38 -3.09 -8.14
CA ALA A 59 -4.74 -2.91 -6.85
C ALA A 59 -5.40 -1.75 -6.10
N LEU A 60 -5.14 -1.70 -4.80
CA LEU A 60 -5.45 -0.54 -3.99
C LEU A 60 -4.21 -0.13 -3.19
N VAL A 61 -4.10 1.15 -2.87
CA VAL A 61 -3.13 1.65 -1.91
C VAL A 61 -3.75 2.77 -1.10
N PHE A 62 -3.80 2.57 0.23
CA PHE A 62 -4.32 3.56 1.18
C PHE A 62 -3.15 4.03 2.02
N TYR A 63 -2.90 5.33 2.04
CA TYR A 63 -1.73 5.87 2.70
C TYR A 63 -2.00 7.24 3.30
N TRP A 64 -1.07 7.69 4.13
CA TRP A 64 -1.16 8.95 4.85
C TRP A 64 0.00 9.85 4.43
N LEU A 65 -0.30 11.11 4.14
CA LEU A 65 0.69 12.13 3.78
C LEU A 65 1.01 13.00 4.98
N TYR A 66 2.30 13.04 5.32
CA TYR A 66 2.84 13.96 6.30
C TYR A 66 3.87 14.85 5.62
N ALA A 67 4.34 15.89 6.31
CA ALA A 67 5.25 16.87 5.71
C ALA A 67 6.51 16.24 5.09
N GLY A 68 7.13 15.27 5.77
CA GLY A 68 8.34 14.60 5.28
C GLY A 68 8.19 13.12 5.01
N MET A 69 6.97 12.58 5.13
CA MET A 69 6.78 11.13 5.12
C MET A 69 5.48 10.73 4.44
N VAL A 70 5.52 9.61 3.73
CA VAL A 70 4.33 8.90 3.25
C VAL A 70 4.27 7.58 3.99
N TYR A 71 3.21 7.37 4.75
CA TYR A 71 3.00 6.11 5.46
C TYR A 71 1.98 5.27 4.71
N VAL A 72 2.41 4.17 4.11
CA VAL A 72 1.52 3.25 3.40
C VAL A 72 0.94 2.28 4.40
N GLU A 73 -0.36 2.36 4.60
CA GLU A 73 -1.05 1.51 5.55
C GLU A 73 -1.58 0.23 4.92
N PHE A 74 -2.18 0.34 3.73
CA PHE A 74 -2.73 -0.82 3.03
C PHE A 74 -2.31 -0.79 1.57
N LEU A 75 -1.71 -1.88 1.12
CA LEU A 75 -1.34 -2.10 -0.27
C LEU A 75 -1.76 -3.52 -0.62
N ALA A 76 -2.62 -3.68 -1.61
CA ALA A 76 -3.08 -4.99 -2.04
C ALA A 76 -3.19 -5.06 -3.56
N VAL A 77 -2.80 -6.20 -4.12
CA VAL A 77 -2.91 -6.49 -5.54
C VAL A 77 -3.96 -7.58 -5.73
N ASN A 78 -4.81 -7.41 -6.73
CA ASN A 78 -5.81 -8.40 -7.09
C ASN A 78 -5.13 -9.76 -7.33
N PRO A 79 -5.49 -10.81 -6.57
CA PRO A 79 -4.83 -12.12 -6.70
C PRO A 79 -4.92 -12.70 -8.10
N ALA A 80 -5.99 -12.41 -8.85
CA ALA A 80 -6.17 -12.88 -10.22
C ALA A 80 -5.18 -12.25 -11.20
N MET A 81 -4.50 -11.18 -10.79
CA MET A 81 -3.57 -10.41 -11.63
C MET A 81 -2.13 -10.51 -11.16
N ARG A 82 -1.83 -11.40 -10.25
CA ARG A 82 -0.45 -11.60 -9.76
C ARG A 82 0.47 -12.07 -10.88
N GLY A 83 1.75 -11.76 -10.77
CA GLY A 83 2.74 -12.13 -11.78
C GLY A 83 2.88 -11.11 -12.91
N ARG A 84 2.17 -10.00 -12.85
CA ARG A 84 2.25 -8.91 -13.85
C ARG A 84 3.02 -7.70 -13.34
N ASN A 85 3.77 -7.85 -12.27
CA ASN A 85 4.55 -6.78 -11.63
C ASN A 85 3.71 -5.56 -11.21
N ILE A 86 2.44 -5.77 -10.91
CA ILE A 86 1.51 -4.71 -10.54
C ILE A 86 1.94 -4.06 -9.22
N GLY A 87 2.26 -4.88 -8.21
CA GLY A 87 2.70 -4.38 -6.91
C GLY A 87 3.94 -3.50 -7.02
N SER A 88 4.92 -3.93 -7.81
CA SER A 88 6.12 -3.13 -8.09
C SER A 88 5.76 -1.80 -8.74
N GLY A 89 4.87 -1.82 -9.72
CA GLY A 89 4.42 -0.62 -10.40
C GLY A 89 3.73 0.37 -9.47
N VAL A 90 2.93 -0.13 -8.52
CA VAL A 90 2.26 0.73 -7.53
C VAL A 90 3.29 1.41 -6.64
N VAL A 91 4.25 0.65 -6.11
CA VAL A 91 5.30 1.21 -5.23
C VAL A 91 6.14 2.22 -5.99
N GLU A 92 6.57 1.89 -7.20
CA GLU A 92 7.35 2.80 -8.04
C GLU A 92 6.59 4.08 -8.31
N ARG A 93 5.29 3.99 -8.57
CA ARG A 93 4.46 5.16 -8.80
C ARG A 93 4.37 6.06 -7.57
N LEU A 94 4.26 5.47 -6.38
CA LEU A 94 4.28 6.24 -5.14
C LEU A 94 5.59 6.98 -4.95
N LEU A 95 6.71 6.32 -5.21
CA LEU A 95 8.02 6.96 -5.10
C LEU A 95 8.16 8.12 -6.08
N GLU A 96 7.63 7.99 -7.28
CA GLU A 96 7.63 9.06 -8.29
C GLU A 96 6.73 10.24 -7.90
N LEU A 97 5.58 9.96 -7.27
CA LEU A 97 4.63 10.99 -6.87
C LEU A 97 5.14 11.85 -5.72
N TYR A 98 6.00 11.31 -4.87
CA TYR A 98 6.45 11.98 -3.66
C TYR A 98 7.98 11.98 -3.56
N PRO A 99 8.68 12.60 -4.53
CA PRO A 99 10.14 12.68 -4.48
C PRO A 99 10.59 13.48 -3.25
N GLY A 100 11.61 13.00 -2.57
CA GLY A 100 12.13 13.66 -1.38
C GLY A 100 11.41 13.33 -0.09
N LYS A 101 10.29 12.60 -0.14
CA LYS A 101 9.60 12.14 1.07
C LYS A 101 10.02 10.71 1.41
N LEU A 102 10.13 10.43 2.70
CA LEU A 102 10.36 9.07 3.18
C LEU A 102 9.07 8.27 3.00
N VAL A 103 9.12 7.22 2.20
CA VAL A 103 7.99 6.30 2.03
C VAL A 103 8.24 5.11 2.94
N ILE A 104 7.34 4.87 3.89
CA ILE A 104 7.50 3.80 4.88
C ILE A 104 6.27 2.91 4.91
N LEU A 105 6.50 1.61 5.07
CA LEU A 105 5.44 0.62 5.28
C LEU A 105 5.81 -0.22 6.49
N GLU A 106 4.79 -0.78 7.14
CA GLU A 106 4.99 -1.81 8.14
C GLU A 106 4.60 -3.14 7.53
N ILE A 107 5.40 -4.16 7.78
CA ILE A 107 5.13 -5.53 7.37
C ILE A 107 5.15 -6.42 8.59
N GLU A 108 4.58 -7.61 8.46
CA GLU A 108 4.63 -8.61 9.52
C GLU A 108 6.08 -9.01 9.79
N PRO A 109 6.46 -9.30 11.05
CA PRO A 109 7.78 -9.86 11.33
C PRO A 109 8.01 -11.10 10.45
N PRO A 110 9.19 -11.24 9.81
CA PRO A 110 9.40 -12.30 8.82
C PRO A 110 9.67 -13.66 9.45
N GLN A 111 8.69 -14.16 10.18
CA GLN A 111 8.74 -15.45 10.87
C GLN A 111 8.09 -16.58 10.07
N GLU A 112 7.15 -16.24 9.21
CA GLU A 112 6.45 -17.18 8.34
C GLU A 112 6.81 -16.96 6.89
N GLU A 113 6.61 -17.99 6.06
CA GLU A 113 7.01 -17.97 4.65
C GLU A 113 6.42 -16.76 3.89
N MET A 114 5.14 -16.48 4.08
CA MET A 114 4.49 -15.35 3.39
C MET A 114 5.07 -14.00 3.81
N ALA A 115 5.39 -13.84 5.09
CA ALA A 115 5.98 -12.60 5.59
C ALA A 115 7.42 -12.45 5.07
N VAL A 116 8.18 -13.54 4.97
CA VAL A 116 9.53 -13.53 4.39
C VAL A 116 9.48 -13.13 2.93
N ARG A 117 8.52 -13.66 2.17
CA ARG A 117 8.34 -13.30 0.74
C ARG A 117 8.01 -11.83 0.59
N ARG A 118 7.19 -11.27 1.49
CA ARG A 118 6.82 -9.86 1.47
C ARG A 118 8.03 -8.98 1.74
N LEU A 119 8.84 -9.32 2.73
CA LEU A 119 10.08 -8.61 3.00
C LEU A 119 11.00 -8.64 1.77
N HIS A 120 11.20 -9.81 1.15
CA HIS A 120 12.03 -9.93 -0.04
C HIS A 120 11.48 -9.11 -1.21
N PHE A 121 10.16 -9.02 -1.36
CA PHE A 121 9.53 -8.19 -2.38
C PHE A 121 9.96 -6.72 -2.23
N TYR A 122 9.89 -6.19 -1.01
CA TYR A 122 10.29 -4.80 -0.78
C TYR A 122 11.80 -4.61 -0.89
N GLU A 123 12.59 -5.58 -0.44
CA GLU A 123 14.05 -5.51 -0.60
C GLU A 123 14.47 -5.44 -2.07
N ARG A 124 13.79 -6.19 -2.93
CA ARG A 124 14.08 -6.14 -4.37
C ARG A 124 13.75 -4.78 -5.00
N LEU A 125 12.86 -4.03 -4.38
CA LEU A 125 12.51 -2.66 -4.81
C LEU A 125 13.42 -1.59 -4.20
N GLY A 126 14.46 -2.00 -3.46
CA GLY A 126 15.40 -1.06 -2.86
C GLY A 126 15.05 -0.62 -1.46
N PHE A 127 14.05 -1.26 -0.84
CA PHE A 127 13.70 -0.97 0.54
C PHE A 127 14.63 -1.72 1.49
N VAL A 128 14.83 -1.17 2.67
CA VAL A 128 15.60 -1.81 3.73
C VAL A 128 14.76 -1.85 5.00
N ARG A 129 15.04 -2.86 5.83
CA ARG A 129 14.37 -3.00 7.12
C ARG A 129 14.91 -1.97 8.10
N ASN A 130 14.01 -1.33 8.86
CA ASN A 130 14.41 -0.37 9.87
C ASN A 130 14.96 -1.12 11.09
N PRO A 131 16.25 -0.93 11.44
CA PRO A 131 16.86 -1.65 12.56
C PRO A 131 16.50 -1.07 13.93
N TYR A 132 15.88 0.11 13.96
CA TYR A 132 15.61 0.82 15.21
C TYR A 132 14.16 0.69 15.69
N ASN A 133 13.34 -0.11 14.99
CA ASN A 133 11.93 -0.24 15.29
C ASN A 133 11.63 -1.69 15.66
N SER A 134 10.87 -1.88 16.76
CA SER A 134 10.41 -3.21 17.17
C SER A 134 9.40 -3.79 16.18
N ARG A 135 8.70 -2.92 15.44
CA ARG A 135 7.85 -3.33 14.33
C ARG A 135 8.71 -3.53 13.10
N CYS A 136 8.30 -4.41 12.22
CA CYS A 136 9.02 -4.62 10.97
C CYS A 136 8.57 -3.57 9.96
N SER A 137 9.26 -2.44 9.91
CA SER A 137 9.01 -1.40 8.92
C SER A 137 10.12 -1.39 7.88
N VAL A 138 9.77 -1.01 6.65
CA VAL A 138 10.70 -0.93 5.52
C VAL A 138 10.60 0.46 4.88
N TYR A 139 11.73 0.94 4.33
CA TYR A 139 11.80 2.23 3.65
C TYR A 139 12.88 2.17 2.57
N PRO A 140 12.83 3.06 1.56
CA PRO A 140 13.84 3.06 0.49
C PRO A 140 15.26 3.27 1.02
N ALA A 141 16.22 2.56 0.46
CA ALA A 141 17.61 2.58 0.91
C ALA A 141 18.24 3.97 0.82
N GLU A 142 17.86 4.79 -0.17
CA GLU A 142 18.38 6.15 -0.32
C GLU A 142 17.94 7.08 0.82
N HIS A 143 16.95 6.68 1.59
CA HIS A 143 16.50 7.42 2.78
C HIS A 143 17.00 6.76 4.06
N HIS A 144 18.11 6.03 3.99
CA HIS A 144 18.65 5.34 5.15
C HIS A 144 18.88 6.30 6.29
N LEU A 145 18.34 5.95 7.46
CA LEU A 145 18.44 6.81 8.64
C LEU A 145 19.89 6.91 9.09
N GLN A 146 20.40 8.14 9.17
CA GLN A 146 21.72 8.43 9.68
C GLN A 146 21.58 8.91 11.11
N ASN A 147 22.43 8.42 11.96
CA ASN A 147 22.42 8.78 13.38
C ASN A 147 23.58 9.69 13.70
#